data_db9e5deb4b6574bc5e22a7d6ad3a4cb4
#
_entry.id   db9e5deb4b6574bc5e22a7d6ad3a4cb4
#
_cell.length_a   1.000
_cell.length_b   1.000
_cell.length_c   1.000
_cell.angle_alpha   90.00
_cell.angle_beta   90.00
_cell.angle_gamma   90.00
#
_symmetry.space_group_name_H-M   'P 1'
#
loop_
_entity.id
_entity.type
_entity.pdbx_description
1 polymer ?
#
loop_
_entity_poly.entity_id
_entity_poly.type
_entity_poly.pdbx_seq_one_letter_code
_entity_poly.pdbx_strand_id
1 'polypeptide(L)'
;MTPDDVQRIQNTWSLVIPIRDQAAALFYGKLFELDPALRPLFKSDIKTQGEKLMDMITVVVNGLTKLDAIVPAVQALGKRHVDYGVKDADYDTVGTALLWTLEQGLGEAFTPEVKAAWAEAYGLLATTMKAAAAG
;
A
#
# COMPACT_ATOMS: atom_id res chain seq x y z
N MET A 1 -8.44 -6.35 -13.21
CA MET A 1 -7.11 -5.73 -13.55
C MET A 1 -6.55 -6.40 -14.79
N THR A 2 -6.13 -5.62 -15.76
CA THR A 2 -5.59 -6.16 -17.02
C THR A 2 -4.10 -6.50 -16.88
N PRO A 3 -3.55 -7.36 -17.78
CA PRO A 3 -2.10 -7.59 -17.80
C PRO A 3 -1.29 -6.31 -17.98
N ASP A 4 -1.79 -5.33 -18.72
CA ASP A 4 -1.13 -4.03 -18.90
C ASP A 4 -1.09 -3.26 -17.58
N ASP A 5 -2.16 -3.29 -16.79
CA ASP A 5 -2.18 -2.66 -15.48
C ASP A 5 -1.18 -3.28 -14.53
N VAL A 6 -1.09 -4.62 -14.52
CA VAL A 6 -0.09 -5.33 -13.73
C VAL A 6 1.32 -4.89 -14.11
N GLN A 7 1.57 -4.79 -15.43
CA GLN A 7 2.88 -4.37 -15.93
C GLN A 7 3.20 -2.92 -15.53
N ARG A 8 2.22 -2.02 -15.59
CA ARG A 8 2.39 -0.63 -15.16
C ARG A 8 2.78 -0.55 -13.69
N ILE A 9 2.11 -1.34 -12.84
CA ILE A 9 2.40 -1.38 -11.41
C ILE A 9 3.81 -1.93 -11.16
N GLN A 10 4.16 -3.04 -11.78
CA GLN A 10 5.46 -3.67 -11.59
C GLN A 10 6.61 -2.79 -12.08
N ASN A 11 6.44 -2.15 -13.24
CA ASN A 11 7.44 -1.26 -13.81
C ASN A 11 7.66 -0.04 -12.92
N THR A 12 6.58 0.60 -12.45
CA THR A 12 6.69 1.78 -11.61
C THR A 12 7.22 1.44 -10.22
N TRP A 13 6.85 0.29 -9.67
CA TRP A 13 7.40 -0.15 -8.39
C TRP A 13 8.91 -0.36 -8.46
N SER A 14 9.42 -0.88 -9.57
CA SER A 14 10.85 -1.03 -9.76
C SER A 14 11.60 0.30 -9.71
N LEU A 15 10.93 1.41 -10.05
CA LEU A 15 11.49 2.76 -9.94
C LEU A 15 11.46 3.29 -8.50
N VAL A 16 10.55 2.80 -7.67
CA VAL A 16 10.44 3.21 -6.27
C VAL A 16 11.44 2.47 -5.38
N ILE A 17 11.75 1.22 -5.70
CA ILE A 17 12.65 0.40 -4.87
C ILE A 17 13.97 1.10 -4.53
N PRO A 18 14.69 1.76 -5.48
CA PRO A 18 15.94 2.46 -5.15
C PRO A 18 15.77 3.62 -4.16
N ILE A 19 14.55 4.16 -4.04
CA ILE A 19 14.25 5.29 -3.14
C ILE A 19 13.27 4.88 -2.04
N ARG A 20 13.19 3.59 -1.73
CA ARG A 20 12.17 3.07 -0.81
C ARG A 20 12.20 3.72 0.58
N ASP A 21 13.37 4.06 1.09
CA ASP A 21 13.47 4.71 2.41
C ASP A 21 12.85 6.10 2.39
N GLN A 22 13.11 6.86 1.32
CA GLN A 22 12.50 8.18 1.13
C GLN A 22 11.00 8.06 0.90
N ALA A 23 10.58 7.07 0.11
CA ALA A 23 9.16 6.82 -0.16
C ALA A 23 8.42 6.48 1.13
N ALA A 24 8.98 5.64 1.99
CA ALA A 24 8.39 5.31 3.28
C ALA A 24 8.24 6.55 4.17
N ALA A 25 9.27 7.40 4.23
CA ALA A 25 9.22 8.63 5.01
C ALA A 25 8.14 9.58 4.49
N LEU A 26 8.02 9.73 3.17
CA LEU A 26 6.97 10.54 2.53
C LEU A 26 5.59 9.99 2.87
N PHE A 27 5.43 8.67 2.79
CA PHE A 27 4.16 8.01 3.07
C PHE A 27 3.70 8.27 4.51
N TYR A 28 4.54 8.02 5.50
CA TYR A 28 4.15 8.22 6.89
C TYR A 28 3.96 9.69 7.24
N GLY A 29 4.78 10.57 6.68
CA GLY A 29 4.59 12.01 6.83
C GLY A 29 3.23 12.47 6.34
N LYS A 30 2.83 12.01 5.15
CA LYS A 30 1.52 12.34 4.58
C LYS A 30 0.37 11.69 5.36
N LEU A 31 0.55 10.43 5.74
CA LEU A 31 -0.47 9.70 6.49
C LEU A 31 -0.82 10.42 7.79
N PHE A 32 0.18 10.84 8.56
CA PHE A 32 -0.04 11.52 9.84
C PHE A 32 -0.48 12.99 9.67
N GLU A 33 -0.19 13.60 8.52
CA GLU A 33 -0.75 14.90 8.16
C GLU A 33 -2.24 14.79 7.88
N LEU A 34 -2.65 13.74 7.16
CA LEU A 34 -4.06 13.50 6.83
C LEU A 34 -4.88 13.12 8.07
N ASP A 35 -4.29 12.31 8.95
CA ASP A 35 -4.96 11.86 10.18
C ASP A 35 -3.95 11.62 11.30
N PRO A 36 -3.68 12.65 12.12
CA PRO A 36 -2.76 12.53 13.24
C PRO A 36 -3.13 11.45 14.25
N ALA A 37 -4.43 11.08 14.33
CA ALA A 37 -4.91 10.06 15.24
C ALA A 37 -4.37 8.66 14.91
N LEU A 38 -3.84 8.46 13.70
CA LEU A 38 -3.25 7.18 13.31
C LEU A 38 -1.85 6.96 13.89
N ARG A 39 -1.16 8.03 14.32
CA ARG A 39 0.20 7.91 14.85
C ARG A 39 0.32 6.90 16.00
N PRO A 40 -0.58 6.92 17.00
CA PRO A 40 -0.50 5.97 18.12
C PRO A 40 -0.69 4.50 17.72
N LEU A 41 -1.25 4.21 16.54
CA LEU A 41 -1.40 2.84 16.07
C LEU A 41 -0.06 2.19 15.70
N PHE A 42 0.95 3.01 15.44
CA PHE A 42 2.28 2.55 15.06
C PHE A 42 3.17 2.53 16.32
N LYS A 43 3.28 1.35 16.92
CA LYS A 43 3.98 1.15 18.19
C LYS A 43 5.49 0.95 18.01
N SER A 44 5.90 0.57 16.80
CA SER A 44 7.31 0.37 16.46
C SER A 44 7.92 1.66 15.91
N ASP A 45 9.25 1.67 15.82
CA ASP A 45 9.99 2.71 15.13
C ASP A 45 9.49 2.87 13.67
N ILE A 46 9.29 4.12 13.23
CA ILE A 46 8.76 4.42 11.90
C ILE A 46 9.68 3.90 10.80
N LYS A 47 11.00 3.93 11.01
CA LYS A 47 11.93 3.37 10.03
C LYS A 47 11.70 1.86 9.84
N THR A 48 11.55 1.13 10.93
CA THR A 48 11.25 -0.31 10.90
C THR A 48 9.89 -0.57 10.24
N GLN A 49 8.88 0.23 10.56
CA GLN A 49 7.57 0.11 9.94
C GLN A 49 7.63 0.38 8.44
N GLY A 50 8.43 1.37 8.03
CA GLY A 50 8.64 1.68 6.63
C GLY A 50 9.24 0.52 5.85
N GLU A 51 10.24 -0.15 6.42
CA GLU A 51 10.84 -1.33 5.81
C GLU A 51 9.80 -2.45 5.61
N LYS A 52 8.99 -2.71 6.64
CA LYS A 52 7.93 -3.71 6.56
C LYS A 52 6.88 -3.36 5.52
N LEU A 53 6.50 -2.09 5.43
CA LEU A 53 5.55 -1.61 4.43
C LEU A 53 6.08 -1.84 3.01
N MET A 54 7.33 -1.44 2.76
CA MET A 54 7.94 -1.59 1.43
C MET A 54 8.07 -3.07 1.05
N ASP A 55 8.45 -3.92 2.01
CA ASP A 55 8.55 -5.37 1.78
C ASP A 55 7.17 -5.96 1.45
N MET A 56 6.12 -5.55 2.17
CA MET A 56 4.76 -6.03 1.93
C MET A 56 4.25 -5.61 0.55
N ILE A 57 4.45 -4.35 0.18
CA ILE A 57 4.04 -3.87 -1.15
C ILE A 57 4.79 -4.66 -2.24
N THR A 58 6.07 -4.92 -2.04
CA THR A 58 6.87 -5.72 -2.97
C THR A 58 6.28 -7.12 -3.16
N VAL A 59 5.89 -7.77 -2.07
CA VAL A 59 5.26 -9.10 -2.13
C VAL A 59 3.97 -9.04 -2.94
N VAL A 60 3.12 -8.05 -2.68
CA VAL A 60 1.84 -7.88 -3.39
C VAL A 60 2.08 -7.60 -4.88
N VAL A 61 2.98 -6.67 -5.19
CA VAL A 61 3.31 -6.30 -6.59
C VAL A 61 3.81 -7.51 -7.37
N ASN A 62 4.73 -8.27 -6.79
CA ASN A 62 5.26 -9.47 -7.44
C ASN A 62 4.21 -10.58 -7.57
N GLY A 63 3.22 -10.60 -6.69
CA GLY A 63 2.14 -11.57 -6.69
C GLY A 63 0.93 -11.21 -7.56
N LEU A 64 0.93 -10.05 -8.23
CA LEU A 64 -0.21 -9.62 -9.02
C LEU A 64 -0.53 -10.55 -10.21
N THR A 65 0.46 -11.28 -10.69
CA THR A 65 0.27 -12.29 -11.75
C THR A 65 -0.27 -13.61 -11.20
N LYS A 66 -0.30 -13.79 -9.89
CA LYS A 66 -0.74 -15.01 -9.20
C LYS A 66 -1.52 -14.62 -7.96
N LEU A 67 -2.63 -13.90 -8.14
CA LEU A 67 -3.42 -13.36 -7.03
C LEU A 67 -3.85 -14.44 -6.04
N ASP A 68 -4.24 -15.64 -6.53
CA ASP A 68 -4.67 -16.73 -5.65
C ASP A 68 -3.58 -17.14 -4.66
N ALA A 69 -2.31 -16.99 -5.04
CA ALA A 69 -1.20 -17.34 -4.17
C ALA A 69 -0.99 -16.35 -3.02
N ILE A 70 -1.36 -15.08 -3.21
CA ILE A 70 -1.16 -14.03 -2.19
C ILE A 70 -2.40 -13.78 -1.34
N VAL A 71 -3.59 -14.21 -1.76
CA VAL A 71 -4.83 -13.96 -1.02
C VAL A 71 -4.75 -14.41 0.44
N PRO A 72 -4.26 -15.62 0.77
CA PRO A 72 -4.18 -16.02 2.18
C PRO A 72 -3.29 -15.11 3.02
N ALA A 73 -2.18 -14.62 2.46
CA ALA A 73 -1.28 -13.69 3.17
C ALA A 73 -1.95 -12.34 3.40
N VAL A 74 -2.68 -11.85 2.39
CA VAL A 74 -3.42 -10.58 2.48
C VAL A 74 -4.55 -10.69 3.51
N GLN A 75 -5.26 -11.82 3.53
CA GLN A 75 -6.31 -12.06 4.53
C GLN A 75 -5.75 -12.08 5.95
N ALA A 76 -4.62 -12.74 6.15
CA ALA A 76 -3.95 -12.77 7.46
C ALA A 76 -3.52 -11.35 7.89
N LEU A 77 -3.05 -10.55 6.94
CA LEU A 77 -2.67 -9.16 7.19
C LEU A 77 -3.89 -8.34 7.61
N GLY A 78 -5.04 -8.52 6.96
CA GLY A 78 -6.29 -7.84 7.32
C GLY A 78 -6.72 -8.15 8.74
N LYS A 79 -6.65 -9.41 9.13
CA LYS A 79 -6.97 -9.83 10.50
C LYS A 79 -6.04 -9.19 11.53
N ARG A 80 -4.74 -9.11 11.23
CA ARG A 80 -3.77 -8.45 12.13
C ARG A 80 -4.05 -6.96 12.27
N HIS A 81 -4.56 -6.31 11.22
CA HIS A 81 -4.88 -4.89 11.28
C HIS A 81 -6.01 -4.59 12.27
N VAL A 82 -6.95 -5.52 12.46
CA VAL A 82 -7.97 -5.38 13.52
C VAL A 82 -7.30 -5.27 14.89
N ASP A 83 -6.32 -6.13 15.15
CA ASP A 83 -5.59 -6.14 16.41
C ASP A 83 -4.79 -4.84 16.60
N TYR A 84 -4.37 -4.19 15.52
CA TYR A 84 -3.68 -2.90 15.57
C TYR A 84 -4.61 -1.72 15.81
N GLY A 85 -5.94 -1.93 15.73
CA GLY A 85 -6.92 -0.87 15.90
C GLY A 85 -7.29 -0.13 14.62
N VAL A 86 -6.99 -0.71 13.46
CA VAL A 86 -7.29 -0.10 12.16
C VAL A 86 -8.78 -0.25 11.85
N LYS A 87 -9.40 0.85 11.41
CA LYS A 87 -10.82 0.91 11.03
C LYS A 87 -10.96 0.92 9.51
N ASP A 88 -12.15 0.60 9.00
CA ASP A 88 -12.43 0.62 7.56
C ASP A 88 -12.09 1.97 6.92
N ALA A 89 -12.45 3.08 7.57
CA ALA A 89 -12.15 4.41 7.07
C ALA A 89 -10.64 4.69 6.95
N ASP A 90 -9.82 4.04 7.75
CA ASP A 90 -8.36 4.22 7.73
C ASP A 90 -7.75 3.71 6.42
N TYR A 91 -8.38 2.72 5.78
CA TYR A 91 -7.92 2.22 4.47
C TYR A 91 -7.98 3.29 3.39
N ASP A 92 -9.01 4.14 3.43
CA ASP A 92 -9.13 5.25 2.47
C ASP A 92 -8.03 6.28 2.69
N THR A 93 -7.72 6.60 3.95
CA THR A 93 -6.65 7.52 4.31
C THR A 93 -5.29 6.98 3.85
N VAL A 94 -5.04 5.69 4.09
CA VAL A 94 -3.81 5.02 3.66
C VAL A 94 -3.70 5.03 2.13
N GLY A 95 -4.80 4.74 1.43
CA GLY A 95 -4.81 4.76 -0.04
C GLY A 95 -4.45 6.12 -0.60
N THR A 96 -5.02 7.18 -0.01
CA THR A 96 -4.71 8.56 -0.40
C THR A 96 -3.24 8.88 -0.20
N ALA A 97 -2.69 8.49 0.96
CA ALA A 97 -1.28 8.71 1.27
C ALA A 97 -0.36 7.93 0.32
N LEU A 98 -0.73 6.69 -0.01
CA LEU A 98 0.05 5.85 -0.91
C LEU A 98 0.11 6.45 -2.32
N LEU A 99 -1.05 6.85 -2.88
CA LEU A 99 -1.09 7.43 -4.23
C LEU A 99 -0.31 8.74 -4.28
N TRP A 100 -0.42 9.58 -3.25
CA TRP A 100 0.35 10.81 -3.15
C TRP A 100 1.86 10.52 -3.12
N THR A 101 2.28 9.50 -2.35
CA THR A 101 3.69 9.11 -2.25
C THR A 101 4.23 8.65 -3.60
N LEU A 102 3.45 7.84 -4.32
CA LEU A 102 3.83 7.38 -5.66
C LEU A 102 3.98 8.55 -6.62
N GLU A 103 3.08 9.52 -6.56
CA GLU A 103 3.16 10.73 -7.39
C GLU A 103 4.46 11.49 -7.13
N GLN A 104 4.84 11.66 -5.86
CA GLN A 104 6.07 12.36 -5.49
C GLN A 104 7.32 11.60 -5.93
N GLY A 105 7.32 10.28 -5.77
CA GLY A 105 8.47 9.45 -6.09
C GLY A 105 8.66 9.18 -7.57
N LEU A 106 7.57 9.11 -8.33
CA LEU A 106 7.60 8.75 -9.75
C LEU A 106 7.60 9.97 -10.68
N GLY A 107 7.06 11.11 -10.21
CA GLY A 107 7.00 12.31 -11.05
C GLY A 107 6.25 12.04 -12.37
N GLU A 108 6.90 12.29 -13.49
CA GLU A 108 6.30 12.11 -14.81
C GLU A 108 5.91 10.67 -15.14
N ALA A 109 6.54 9.69 -14.50
CA ALA A 109 6.19 8.28 -14.67
C ALA A 109 4.83 7.94 -14.07
N PHE A 110 4.29 8.80 -13.19
CA PHE A 110 2.98 8.62 -12.59
C PHE A 110 1.89 9.20 -13.50
N THR A 111 1.64 8.50 -14.62
CA THR A 111 0.62 8.88 -15.59
C THR A 111 -0.79 8.59 -15.05
N PRO A 112 -1.86 9.14 -15.69
CA PRO A 112 -3.23 8.78 -15.29
C PRO A 112 -3.51 7.29 -15.35
N GLU A 113 -2.95 6.57 -16.31
CA GLU A 113 -3.10 5.12 -16.45
C GLU A 113 -2.41 4.38 -15.30
N VAL A 114 -1.22 4.84 -14.89
CA VAL A 114 -0.49 4.28 -13.76
C VAL A 114 -1.26 4.53 -12.45
N LYS A 115 -1.76 5.74 -12.27
CA LYS A 115 -2.57 6.08 -11.09
C LYS A 115 -3.80 5.19 -11.00
N ALA A 116 -4.51 5.00 -12.10
CA ALA A 116 -5.71 4.16 -12.13
C ALA A 116 -5.36 2.70 -11.81
N ALA A 117 -4.26 2.18 -12.33
CA ALA A 117 -3.82 0.82 -12.06
C ALA A 117 -3.50 0.62 -10.57
N TRP A 118 -2.76 1.54 -9.97
CA TRP A 118 -2.44 1.48 -8.54
C TRP A 118 -3.68 1.63 -7.66
N ALA A 119 -4.62 2.51 -8.02
CA ALA A 119 -5.86 2.69 -7.28
C ALA A 119 -6.70 1.41 -7.30
N GLU A 120 -6.78 0.74 -8.46
CA GLU A 120 -7.49 -0.54 -8.59
C GLU A 120 -6.83 -1.63 -7.76
N ALA A 121 -5.50 -1.75 -7.83
CA ALA A 121 -4.75 -2.74 -7.06
C ALA A 121 -4.92 -2.52 -5.56
N TYR A 122 -4.83 -1.28 -5.11
CA TYR A 122 -5.02 -0.94 -3.71
C TYR A 122 -6.46 -1.25 -3.26
N GLY A 123 -7.44 -0.94 -4.10
CA GLY A 123 -8.85 -1.25 -3.81
C GLY A 123 -9.10 -2.74 -3.62
N LEU A 124 -8.50 -3.58 -4.45
CA LEU A 124 -8.59 -5.04 -4.32
C LEU A 124 -7.94 -5.50 -3.00
N LEU A 125 -6.79 -4.97 -2.67
CA LEU A 125 -6.07 -5.28 -1.44
C LEU A 125 -6.91 -4.89 -0.22
N ALA A 126 -7.40 -3.66 -0.20
CA ALA A 126 -8.20 -3.14 0.92
C ALA A 126 -9.50 -3.93 1.09
N THR A 127 -10.19 -4.24 0.00
CA THR A 127 -11.43 -5.02 0.03
C THR A 127 -11.18 -6.42 0.61
N THR A 128 -10.11 -7.08 0.19
CA THR A 128 -9.75 -8.41 0.70
C THR A 128 -9.44 -8.36 2.19
N MET A 129 -8.68 -7.34 2.62
CA MET A 129 -8.33 -7.16 4.03
C MET A 129 -9.54 -6.87 4.89
N LYS A 130 -10.43 -5.97 4.44
CA LYS A 130 -11.67 -5.63 5.16
C LYS A 130 -12.59 -6.84 5.29
N ALA A 131 -12.75 -7.62 4.23
CA ALA A 131 -13.56 -8.83 4.24
C ALA A 131 -13.02 -9.86 5.23
N ALA A 132 -11.72 -10.07 5.29
CA ALA A 132 -11.09 -10.97 6.24
C ALA A 132 -11.23 -10.47 7.68
N ALA A 133 -11.14 -9.15 7.89
CA ALA A 133 -11.29 -8.53 9.21
C ALA A 133 -12.73 -8.67 9.74
N ALA A 134 -13.73 -8.63 8.85
CA ALA A 134 -15.14 -8.77 9.21
C ALA A 134 -15.54 -10.22 9.48
N GLY A 135 -14.80 -11.16 8.95
CA GLY A 135 -15.05 -12.60 9.14
C GLY A 135 -14.35 -13.16 10.38
#